data_6e689b9aa99cef0e06b63274316dc286
#
_entry.id   6e689b9aa99cef0e06b63274316dc286
#
_cell.length_a   1.000
_cell.length_b   1.000
_cell.length_c   1.000
_cell.angle_alpha   90.00
_cell.angle_beta   90.00
_cell.angle_gamma   90.00
#
_symmetry.space_group_name_H-M   'P 1'
#
loop_
_entity.id
_entity.type
_entity.pdbx_description
1 polymer ?
#
loop_
_entity_poly.entity_id
_entity_poly.type
_entity_poly.pdbx_seq_one_letter_code
_entity_poly.pdbx_strand_id
1 'polypeptide(L)'
;IKFGESTAVLAGNSLLTMAFEILASPSLQISEKTKVNLIKKLSECSGHLGIAGGQYLDLSYEKKKISKSKIIEMEIKKTGKLFSFCCAAPAIIKKKNVKEIKFFENIGSDIGLLFQIADDLIDFKGSSKIAGKKTGKDQKKGKATLISLLGYMNAIQYCDKIILKTNKNLKRYGSNSKNIKETLNYILHR
;
A
#
# COMPACT_ATOMS: atom_id res chain seq x y z
N ILE A 1 5.14 14.36 16.05
CA ILE A 1 5.39 14.88 17.41
C ILE A 1 6.84 15.33 17.55
N LYS A 2 7.82 14.52 17.13
CA LYS A 2 9.26 14.84 17.30
C LYS A 2 9.70 16.11 16.56
N PHE A 3 9.16 16.35 15.36
CA PHE A 3 9.56 17.47 14.49
C PHE A 3 8.45 18.50 14.27
N GLY A 4 7.29 18.33 14.92
CA GLY A 4 6.12 19.15 14.71
C GLY A 4 5.25 18.67 13.54
N GLU A 5 3.97 19.07 13.56
CA GLU A 5 2.98 18.66 12.57
C GLU A 5 3.24 19.28 11.19
N SER A 6 3.52 20.58 11.16
CA SER A 6 3.81 21.30 9.92
C SER A 6 5.01 20.70 9.17
N THR A 7 6.11 20.41 9.89
CA THR A 7 7.31 19.79 9.32
C THR A 7 6.99 18.41 8.74
N ALA A 8 6.20 17.60 9.44
CA ALA A 8 5.83 16.27 8.96
C ALA A 8 4.99 16.32 7.67
N VAL A 9 4.03 17.26 7.59
CA VAL A 9 3.20 17.47 6.39
C VAL A 9 4.07 17.93 5.22
N LEU A 10 4.92 18.93 5.43
CA LEU A 10 5.82 19.45 4.40
C LEU A 10 6.83 18.40 3.92
N ALA A 11 7.37 17.59 4.82
CA ALA A 11 8.26 16.48 4.46
C ALA A 11 7.54 15.45 3.58
N GLY A 12 6.31 15.09 3.90
CA GLY A 12 5.51 14.16 3.06
C GLY A 12 5.25 14.71 1.66
N ASN A 13 4.88 16.00 1.56
CA ASN A 13 4.69 16.68 0.27
C ASN A 13 6.00 16.73 -0.54
N SER A 14 7.12 17.07 0.12
CA SER A 14 8.43 17.11 -0.51
C SER A 14 8.88 15.75 -1.04
N LEU A 15 8.65 14.67 -0.30
CA LEU A 15 8.98 13.31 -0.74
C LEU A 15 8.18 12.90 -1.97
N LEU A 16 6.90 13.24 -2.04
CA LEU A 16 6.09 12.96 -3.23
C LEU A 16 6.55 13.78 -4.43
N THR A 17 6.84 15.08 -4.22
CA THR A 17 7.36 15.95 -5.28
C THR A 17 8.72 15.47 -5.80
N MET A 18 9.61 15.06 -4.90
CA MET A 18 10.92 14.46 -5.25
C MET A 18 10.77 13.17 -6.07
N ALA A 19 9.74 12.35 -5.81
CA ALA A 19 9.49 11.17 -6.63
C ALA A 19 9.18 11.54 -8.09
N PHE A 20 8.42 12.61 -8.34
CA PHE A 20 8.19 13.13 -9.70
C PHE A 20 9.46 13.70 -10.31
N GLU A 21 10.25 14.46 -9.55
CA GLU A 21 11.54 15.00 -9.99
C GLU A 21 12.50 13.89 -10.44
N ILE A 22 12.64 12.82 -9.66
CA ILE A 22 13.48 11.66 -10.00
C ILE A 22 13.00 11.03 -11.31
N LEU A 23 11.68 10.82 -11.48
CA LEU A 23 11.13 10.22 -12.71
C LEU A 23 11.31 11.10 -13.94
N ALA A 24 11.32 12.42 -13.77
CA ALA A 24 11.54 13.38 -14.84
C ALA A 24 13.02 13.66 -15.12
N SER A 25 13.93 13.24 -14.24
CA SER A 25 15.35 13.57 -14.31
C SER A 25 16.01 13.10 -15.61
N PRO A 26 16.83 13.95 -16.27
CA PRO A 26 17.67 13.54 -17.39
C PRO A 26 18.66 12.42 -17.05
N SER A 27 19.09 12.33 -15.77
CA SER A 27 20.01 11.28 -15.30
C SER A 27 19.37 9.88 -15.27
N LEU A 28 18.04 9.80 -15.28
CA LEU A 28 17.32 8.53 -15.38
C LEU A 28 17.37 8.04 -16.84
N GLN A 29 18.28 7.12 -17.13
CA GLN A 29 18.56 6.61 -18.49
C GLN A 29 17.48 5.63 -18.98
N ILE A 30 16.28 6.12 -19.20
CA ILE A 30 15.14 5.44 -19.83
C ILE A 30 14.51 6.36 -20.87
N SER A 31 13.73 5.79 -21.81
CA SER A 31 13.10 6.61 -22.86
C SER A 31 12.08 7.60 -22.27
N GLU A 32 11.96 8.78 -22.91
CA GLU A 32 11.00 9.82 -22.52
C GLU A 32 9.56 9.27 -22.44
N LYS A 33 9.18 8.41 -23.38
CA LYS A 33 7.88 7.73 -23.36
C LYS A 33 7.69 6.89 -22.08
N THR A 34 8.76 6.24 -21.59
CA THR A 34 8.71 5.47 -20.34
C THR A 34 8.62 6.39 -19.14
N LYS A 35 9.36 7.51 -19.11
CA LYS A 35 9.27 8.52 -18.04
C LYS A 35 7.84 9.06 -17.93
N VAL A 36 7.26 9.51 -19.04
CA VAL A 36 5.89 10.04 -19.10
C VAL A 36 4.88 9.00 -18.59
N ASN A 37 5.03 7.71 -18.96
CA ASN A 37 4.15 6.64 -18.48
C ASN A 37 4.28 6.42 -16.96
N LEU A 38 5.50 6.44 -16.43
CA LEU A 38 5.73 6.30 -14.97
C LEU A 38 5.18 7.50 -14.20
N ILE A 39 5.41 8.73 -14.68
CA ILE A 39 4.88 9.95 -14.08
C ILE A 39 3.35 9.92 -14.06
N LYS A 40 2.72 9.59 -15.19
CA LYS A 40 1.26 9.42 -15.26
C LYS A 40 0.76 8.40 -14.25
N LYS A 41 1.41 7.24 -14.19
CA LYS A 41 1.01 6.17 -13.28
C LYS A 41 1.19 6.54 -11.81
N LEU A 42 2.28 7.22 -11.45
CA LEU A 42 2.47 7.75 -10.09
C LEU A 42 1.40 8.79 -9.75
N SER A 43 1.06 9.68 -10.67
CA SER A 43 -0.01 10.67 -10.49
C SER A 43 -1.38 10.02 -10.25
N GLU A 44 -1.74 8.99 -11.04
CA GLU A 44 -2.97 8.21 -10.83
C GLU A 44 -2.99 7.53 -9.45
N CYS A 45 -1.84 6.96 -9.03
CA CYS A 45 -1.73 6.28 -7.73
C CYS A 45 -1.74 7.24 -6.53
N SER A 46 -1.27 8.48 -6.70
CA SER A 46 -1.20 9.47 -5.61
C SER A 46 -2.46 10.33 -5.52
N GLY A 47 -3.12 10.57 -6.64
CA GLY A 47 -4.27 11.45 -6.79
C GLY A 47 -5.60 10.85 -6.33
N HIS A 48 -6.69 11.41 -6.87
CA HIS A 48 -8.08 11.02 -6.52
C HIS A 48 -8.42 9.56 -6.86
N LEU A 49 -7.75 8.96 -7.84
CA LEU A 49 -7.90 7.54 -8.18
C LEU A 49 -7.12 6.60 -7.24
N GLY A 50 -6.23 7.15 -6.43
CA GLY A 50 -5.35 6.43 -5.51
C GLY A 50 -5.42 6.97 -4.08
N ILE A 51 -4.26 7.36 -3.53
CA ILE A 51 -4.08 7.69 -2.11
C ILE A 51 -5.04 8.78 -1.63
N ALA A 52 -5.13 9.91 -2.35
CA ALA A 52 -6.02 11.00 -1.94
C ALA A 52 -7.50 10.57 -1.91
N GLY A 53 -7.96 9.85 -2.94
CA GLY A 53 -9.31 9.30 -2.98
C GLY A 53 -9.56 8.23 -1.91
N GLY A 54 -8.55 7.38 -1.63
CA GLY A 54 -8.61 6.39 -0.55
C GLY A 54 -8.70 7.04 0.82
N GLN A 55 -7.93 8.10 1.06
CA GLN A 55 -7.99 8.87 2.31
C GLN A 55 -9.34 9.58 2.48
N TYR A 56 -9.90 10.12 1.40
CA TYR A 56 -11.25 10.69 1.42
C TYR A 56 -12.29 9.63 1.82
N LEU A 57 -12.22 8.42 1.26
CA LEU A 57 -13.12 7.33 1.63
C LEU A 57 -12.95 6.92 3.09
N ASP A 58 -11.71 6.79 3.58
CA ASP A 58 -11.41 6.46 4.99
C ASP A 58 -12.11 7.42 5.95
N LEU A 59 -11.97 8.73 5.72
CA LEU A 59 -12.64 9.77 6.52
C LEU A 59 -14.16 9.72 6.36
N SER A 60 -14.67 9.49 5.14
CA SER A 60 -16.11 9.46 4.87
C SER A 60 -16.81 8.22 5.45
N TYR A 61 -16.06 7.17 5.75
CA TYR A 61 -16.56 5.91 6.30
C TYR A 61 -16.56 5.88 7.83
N GLU A 62 -15.95 6.86 8.50
CA GLU A 62 -15.96 6.94 9.98
C GLU A 62 -17.40 6.85 10.53
N LYS A 63 -17.58 6.03 11.57
CA LYS A 63 -18.87 5.79 12.26
C LYS A 63 -19.99 5.24 11.35
N LYS A 64 -19.66 4.69 10.19
CA LYS A 64 -20.66 4.09 9.28
C LYS A 64 -20.48 2.57 9.19
N LYS A 65 -21.57 1.86 8.92
CA LYS A 65 -21.52 0.43 8.59
C LYS A 65 -21.15 0.28 7.12
N ILE A 66 -19.97 -0.23 6.85
CA ILE A 66 -19.40 -0.37 5.50
C ILE A 66 -19.22 -1.84 5.17
N SER A 67 -19.53 -2.24 3.93
CA SER A 67 -19.32 -3.61 3.47
C SER A 67 -17.84 -3.94 3.33
N LYS A 68 -17.50 -5.24 3.46
CA LYS A 68 -16.13 -5.74 3.30
C LYS A 68 -15.47 -5.29 1.99
N SER A 69 -16.21 -5.36 0.87
CA SER A 69 -15.69 -4.96 -0.44
C SER A 69 -15.30 -3.48 -0.51
N LYS A 70 -16.11 -2.61 0.09
CA LYS A 70 -15.83 -1.17 0.16
C LYS A 70 -14.65 -0.85 1.07
N ILE A 71 -14.50 -1.57 2.20
CA ILE A 71 -13.32 -1.42 3.07
C ILE A 71 -12.05 -1.83 2.30
N ILE A 72 -12.06 -2.98 1.63
CA ILE A 72 -10.92 -3.44 0.83
C ILE A 72 -10.59 -2.45 -0.30
N GLU A 73 -11.61 -1.94 -1.01
CA GLU A 73 -11.41 -0.92 -2.04
C GLU A 73 -10.74 0.34 -1.49
N MET A 74 -11.21 0.83 -0.36
CA MET A 74 -10.65 2.00 0.32
C MET A 74 -9.19 1.76 0.73
N GLU A 75 -8.88 0.62 1.35
CA GLU A 75 -7.51 0.27 1.78
C GLU A 75 -6.56 0.10 0.58
N ILE A 76 -7.03 -0.53 -0.50
CA ILE A 76 -6.26 -0.63 -1.75
C ILE A 76 -5.99 0.76 -2.33
N LYS A 77 -6.96 1.66 -2.35
CA LYS A 77 -6.75 3.04 -2.83
C LYS A 77 -5.78 3.78 -1.93
N LYS A 78 -6.03 3.80 -0.63
CA LYS A 78 -5.27 4.59 0.35
C LYS A 78 -3.82 4.14 0.47
N THR A 79 -3.56 2.84 0.40
CA THR A 79 -2.24 2.25 0.63
C THR A 79 -1.77 1.40 -0.54
N GLY A 80 -2.61 0.50 -1.04
CA GLY A 80 -2.25 -0.47 -2.07
C GLY A 80 -1.79 0.13 -3.40
N LYS A 81 -2.29 1.30 -3.79
CA LYS A 81 -1.97 1.94 -5.08
C LYS A 81 -0.50 2.32 -5.21
N LEU A 82 0.13 2.84 -4.14
CA LEU A 82 1.56 3.19 -4.20
C LEU A 82 2.44 1.93 -4.25
N PHE A 83 2.10 0.90 -3.47
CA PHE A 83 2.78 -0.40 -3.57
C PHE A 83 2.61 -1.01 -4.97
N SER A 84 1.43 -0.89 -5.55
CA SER A 84 1.14 -1.33 -6.92
C SER A 84 2.04 -0.63 -7.94
N PHE A 85 2.21 0.69 -7.82
CA PHE A 85 3.14 1.47 -8.65
C PHE A 85 4.58 0.97 -8.48
N CYS A 86 5.06 0.85 -7.24
CA CYS A 86 6.44 0.43 -6.95
C CYS A 86 6.75 -0.96 -7.53
N CYS A 87 5.81 -1.91 -7.44
CA CYS A 87 5.99 -3.24 -8.00
C CYS A 87 5.91 -3.27 -9.54
N ALA A 88 5.09 -2.41 -10.14
CA ALA A 88 4.92 -2.36 -11.61
C ALA A 88 6.01 -1.56 -12.32
N ALA A 89 6.60 -0.55 -11.67
CA ALA A 89 7.57 0.36 -12.30
C ALA A 89 8.77 -0.38 -12.94
N PRO A 90 9.41 -1.38 -12.32
CA PRO A 90 10.47 -2.16 -12.97
C PRO A 90 10.01 -2.88 -14.24
N ALA A 91 8.78 -3.42 -14.25
CA ALA A 91 8.23 -4.08 -15.43
C ALA A 91 7.95 -3.08 -16.58
N ILE A 92 7.51 -1.87 -16.25
CA ILE A 92 7.32 -0.77 -17.22
C ILE A 92 8.68 -0.36 -17.80
N ILE A 93 9.69 -0.15 -16.96
CA ILE A 93 11.07 0.20 -17.38
C ILE A 93 11.66 -0.86 -18.31
N LYS A 94 11.43 -2.14 -18.00
CA LYS A 94 11.86 -3.27 -18.81
C LYS A 94 10.94 -3.54 -20.02
N LYS A 95 9.99 -2.66 -20.31
CA LYS A 95 9.05 -2.76 -21.45
C LYS A 95 8.34 -4.10 -21.53
N LYS A 96 7.96 -4.65 -20.37
CA LYS A 96 7.19 -5.89 -20.31
C LYS A 96 5.79 -5.71 -20.88
N ASN A 97 5.17 -6.81 -21.30
CA ASN A 97 3.79 -6.76 -21.83
C ASN A 97 2.77 -6.37 -20.75
N VAL A 98 1.59 -5.94 -21.19
CA VAL A 98 0.51 -5.45 -20.32
C VAL A 98 0.11 -6.48 -19.25
N LYS A 99 0.09 -7.79 -19.59
CA LYS A 99 -0.26 -8.85 -18.65
C LYS A 99 0.74 -8.95 -17.51
N GLU A 100 2.03 -8.80 -17.81
CA GLU A 100 3.09 -8.86 -16.81
C GLU A 100 3.12 -7.60 -15.93
N ILE A 101 2.94 -6.42 -16.52
CA ILE A 101 2.79 -5.17 -15.75
C ILE A 101 1.59 -5.31 -14.79
N LYS A 102 0.43 -5.77 -15.28
CA LYS A 102 -0.77 -5.98 -14.47
C LYS A 102 -0.57 -7.01 -13.36
N PHE A 103 0.21 -8.05 -13.63
CA PHE A 103 0.59 -9.03 -12.63
C PHE A 103 1.33 -8.37 -11.45
N PHE A 104 2.36 -7.54 -11.71
CA PHE A 104 3.09 -6.84 -10.66
C PHE A 104 2.26 -5.77 -9.97
N GLU A 105 1.35 -5.09 -10.67
CA GLU A 105 0.36 -4.21 -10.03
C GLU A 105 -0.47 -4.95 -8.98
N ASN A 106 -0.94 -6.14 -9.31
CA ASN A 106 -1.74 -6.95 -8.39
C ASN A 106 -0.91 -7.43 -7.19
N ILE A 107 0.35 -7.85 -7.41
CA ILE A 107 1.28 -8.19 -6.32
C ILE A 107 1.45 -6.99 -5.38
N GLY A 108 1.72 -5.79 -5.92
CA GLY A 108 1.84 -4.58 -5.11
C GLY A 108 0.56 -4.24 -4.34
N SER A 109 -0.60 -4.39 -4.98
CA SER A 109 -1.89 -4.19 -4.29
C SER A 109 -2.10 -5.19 -3.14
N ASP A 110 -1.75 -6.47 -3.33
CA ASP A 110 -1.84 -7.49 -2.29
C ASP A 110 -0.87 -7.16 -1.13
N ILE A 111 0.36 -6.71 -1.41
CA ILE A 111 1.34 -6.26 -0.40
C ILE A 111 0.80 -5.05 0.38
N GLY A 112 0.28 -4.04 -0.30
CA GLY A 112 -0.24 -2.83 0.35
C GLY A 112 -1.48 -3.10 1.21
N LEU A 113 -2.37 -3.99 0.76
CA LEU A 113 -3.52 -4.44 1.55
C LEU A 113 -3.06 -5.19 2.80
N LEU A 114 -2.11 -6.13 2.66
CA LEU A 114 -1.51 -6.85 3.79
C LEU A 114 -0.87 -5.88 4.79
N PHE A 115 -0.14 -4.88 4.29
CA PHE A 115 0.52 -3.86 5.11
C PHE A 115 -0.51 -3.08 5.95
N GLN A 116 -1.61 -2.65 5.33
CA GLN A 116 -2.65 -1.90 6.03
C GLN A 116 -3.34 -2.76 7.11
N ILE A 117 -3.72 -4.00 6.78
CA ILE A 117 -4.34 -4.89 7.76
C ILE A 117 -3.38 -5.18 8.92
N ALA A 118 -2.09 -5.39 8.65
CA ALA A 118 -1.09 -5.59 9.69
C ALA A 118 -0.92 -4.36 10.59
N ASP A 119 -0.95 -3.14 10.02
CA ASP A 119 -0.91 -1.89 10.79
C ASP A 119 -2.15 -1.75 11.70
N ASP A 120 -3.33 -2.09 11.20
CA ASP A 120 -4.57 -2.10 11.97
C ASP A 120 -4.54 -3.17 13.08
N LEU A 121 -3.96 -4.37 12.83
CA LEU A 121 -3.76 -5.42 13.84
C LEU A 121 -2.85 -4.95 14.99
N ILE A 122 -1.78 -4.21 14.67
CA ILE A 122 -0.88 -3.60 15.66
C ILE A 122 -1.61 -2.53 16.46
N ASP A 123 -2.40 -1.66 15.81
CA ASP A 123 -3.20 -0.64 16.49
C ASP A 123 -4.24 -1.27 17.43
N PHE A 124 -4.88 -2.36 17.01
CA PHE A 124 -5.87 -3.10 17.81
C PHE A 124 -5.25 -3.76 19.04
N LYS A 125 -4.06 -4.36 18.94
CA LYS A 125 -3.34 -4.98 20.07
C LYS A 125 -2.91 -3.97 21.15
N GLY A 126 -2.88 -2.68 20.83
CA GLY A 126 -2.54 -1.65 21.82
C GLY A 126 -1.06 -1.58 22.22
N SER A 127 -0.15 -2.26 21.51
CA SER A 127 1.29 -2.22 21.82
C SER A 127 1.97 -1.00 21.20
N SER A 128 2.09 0.09 21.98
CA SER A 128 2.78 1.31 21.55
C SER A 128 4.27 1.09 21.26
N LYS A 129 4.92 0.09 21.88
CA LYS A 129 6.33 -0.26 21.63
C LYS A 129 6.53 -0.83 20.22
N ILE A 130 5.61 -1.69 19.76
CA ILE A 130 5.68 -2.30 18.42
C ILE A 130 5.22 -1.30 17.36
N ALA A 131 4.16 -0.53 17.66
CA ALA A 131 3.60 0.44 16.71
C ALA A 131 4.48 1.68 16.48
N GLY A 132 5.39 2.01 17.40
CA GLY A 132 6.13 3.28 17.39
C GLY A 132 5.25 4.54 17.49
N LYS A 133 3.94 4.37 17.75
CA LYS A 133 2.91 5.41 17.82
C LYS A 133 1.85 5.04 18.89
N LYS A 134 1.02 6.00 19.30
CA LYS A 134 -0.13 5.72 20.19
C LYS A 134 -1.11 4.79 19.45
N THR A 135 -1.57 3.73 20.13
CA THR A 135 -2.47 2.70 19.63
C THR A 135 -3.92 2.87 20.12
N GLY A 136 -4.86 2.11 19.55
CA GLY A 136 -6.28 2.21 19.86
C GLY A 136 -6.98 3.45 19.29
N LYS A 137 -6.36 4.11 18.33
CA LYS A 137 -6.90 5.32 17.70
C LYS A 137 -8.07 5.02 16.76
N ASP A 138 -7.98 3.91 16.06
CA ASP A 138 -8.96 3.53 15.03
C ASP A 138 -10.30 3.18 15.67
N GLN A 139 -10.30 2.46 16.80
CA GLN A 139 -11.52 2.20 17.58
C GLN A 139 -12.13 3.49 18.12
N LYS A 140 -11.33 4.40 18.69
CA LYS A 140 -11.81 5.67 19.24
C LYS A 140 -12.43 6.58 18.19
N LYS A 141 -11.92 6.54 16.97
CA LYS A 141 -12.46 7.31 15.83
C LYS A 141 -13.62 6.61 15.11
N GLY A 142 -13.91 5.34 15.45
CA GLY A 142 -14.96 4.57 14.78
C GLY A 142 -14.64 4.30 13.31
N LYS A 143 -13.36 4.03 13.01
CA LYS A 143 -12.92 3.69 11.65
C LYS A 143 -13.48 2.36 11.17
N ALA A 144 -13.84 2.32 9.90
CA ALA A 144 -14.27 1.11 9.22
C ALA A 144 -13.03 0.31 8.76
N THR A 145 -12.55 -0.62 9.60
CA THR A 145 -11.41 -1.50 9.30
C THR A 145 -11.87 -2.95 9.07
N LEU A 146 -11.02 -3.77 8.43
CA LEU A 146 -11.30 -5.20 8.30
C LEU A 146 -11.35 -5.90 9.65
N ILE A 147 -10.61 -5.41 10.65
CA ILE A 147 -10.63 -5.97 12.01
C ILE A 147 -11.97 -5.65 12.69
N SER A 148 -12.47 -4.43 12.56
CA SER A 148 -13.77 -4.06 13.15
C SER A 148 -14.92 -4.87 12.54
N LEU A 149 -14.79 -5.28 11.27
CA LEU A 149 -15.80 -6.05 10.55
C LEU A 149 -15.71 -7.56 10.79
N LEU A 150 -14.50 -8.13 10.74
CA LEU A 150 -14.27 -9.59 10.75
C LEU A 150 -13.90 -10.13 12.11
N GLY A 151 -13.41 -9.27 13.01
CA GLY A 151 -12.73 -9.66 14.22
C GLY A 151 -11.26 -10.02 13.98
N TYR A 152 -10.48 -9.98 15.07
CA TYR A 152 -9.02 -10.12 15.04
C TYR A 152 -8.53 -11.42 14.38
N MET A 153 -9.06 -12.58 14.80
CA MET A 153 -8.60 -13.87 14.26
C MET A 153 -8.92 -14.07 12.79
N ASN A 154 -10.11 -13.65 12.34
CA ASN A 154 -10.47 -13.73 10.92
C ASN A 154 -9.68 -12.75 10.05
N ALA A 155 -9.27 -11.60 10.59
CA ALA A 155 -8.39 -10.68 9.90
C ALA A 155 -6.99 -11.28 9.69
N ILE A 156 -6.43 -12.00 10.68
CA ILE A 156 -5.17 -12.75 10.53
C ILE A 156 -5.32 -13.82 9.42
N GLN A 157 -6.36 -14.65 9.50
CA GLN A 157 -6.60 -15.67 8.47
C GLN A 157 -6.76 -15.07 7.07
N TYR A 158 -7.28 -13.86 6.98
CA TYR A 158 -7.37 -13.15 5.71
C TYR A 158 -5.99 -12.71 5.19
N CYS A 159 -5.10 -12.27 6.08
CA CYS A 159 -3.71 -11.99 5.75
C CYS A 159 -2.97 -13.24 5.27
N ASP A 160 -3.13 -14.38 5.95
CA ASP A 160 -2.54 -15.66 5.54
C ASP A 160 -2.99 -16.07 4.12
N LYS A 161 -4.27 -15.87 3.79
CA LYS A 161 -4.79 -16.12 2.44
C LYS A 161 -4.15 -15.22 1.39
N ILE A 162 -3.91 -13.94 1.70
CA ILE A 162 -3.19 -13.02 0.81
C ILE A 162 -1.76 -13.52 0.58
N ILE A 163 -1.04 -13.89 1.65
CA ILE A 163 0.34 -14.38 1.58
C ILE A 163 0.41 -15.66 0.73
N LEU A 164 -0.44 -16.63 1.00
CA LEU A 164 -0.49 -17.89 0.26
C LEU A 164 -0.78 -17.66 -1.24
N LYS A 165 -1.77 -16.84 -1.56
CA LYS A 165 -2.11 -16.45 -2.95
C LYS A 165 -0.92 -15.81 -3.64
N THR A 166 -0.28 -14.83 -2.99
CA THR A 166 0.83 -14.07 -3.56
C THR A 166 2.06 -14.95 -3.74
N ASN A 167 2.40 -15.81 -2.78
CA ASN A 167 3.47 -16.78 -2.87
C ASN A 167 3.25 -17.78 -4.02
N LYS A 168 2.00 -18.25 -4.20
CA LYS A 168 1.64 -19.13 -5.34
C LYS A 168 1.88 -18.41 -6.68
N ASN A 169 1.46 -17.16 -6.79
CA ASN A 169 1.65 -16.36 -7.99
C ASN A 169 3.14 -16.10 -8.30
N LEU A 170 3.96 -15.92 -7.26
CA LEU A 170 5.40 -15.67 -7.39
C LEU A 170 6.22 -16.94 -7.62
N LYS A 171 5.63 -18.14 -7.54
CA LYS A 171 6.36 -19.42 -7.70
C LYS A 171 7.12 -19.50 -9.02
N ARG A 172 6.57 -18.94 -10.11
CA ARG A 172 7.20 -18.94 -11.45
C ARG A 172 8.52 -18.16 -11.53
N TYR A 173 8.82 -17.31 -10.56
CA TYR A 173 10.06 -16.52 -10.50
C TYR A 173 11.16 -17.19 -9.65
N GLY A 174 10.89 -18.35 -9.05
CA GLY A 174 11.87 -19.12 -8.29
C GLY A 174 12.55 -18.30 -7.19
N SER A 175 13.88 -18.39 -7.14
CA SER A 175 14.73 -17.65 -6.18
C SER A 175 14.66 -16.12 -6.34
N ASN A 176 14.39 -15.60 -7.54
CA ASN A 176 14.27 -14.17 -7.79
C ASN A 176 13.10 -13.52 -7.04
N SER A 177 12.14 -14.31 -6.54
CA SER A 177 11.04 -13.82 -5.72
C SER A 177 11.30 -13.87 -4.21
N LYS A 178 12.48 -14.30 -3.77
CA LYS A 178 12.82 -14.52 -2.35
C LYS A 178 12.55 -13.25 -1.51
N ASN A 179 13.10 -12.11 -1.90
CA ASN A 179 12.97 -10.86 -1.14
C ASN A 179 11.50 -10.43 -0.99
N ILE A 180 10.68 -10.58 -2.04
CA ILE A 180 9.25 -10.23 -1.96
C ILE A 180 8.51 -11.16 -0.99
N LYS A 181 8.82 -12.47 -1.01
CA LYS A 181 8.23 -13.44 -0.09
C LYS A 181 8.63 -13.17 1.37
N GLU A 182 9.89 -12.83 1.60
CA GLU A 182 10.38 -12.46 2.93
C GLU A 182 9.71 -11.17 3.42
N THR A 183 9.52 -10.18 2.54
CA THR A 183 8.80 -8.95 2.87
C THR A 183 7.35 -9.22 3.27
N LEU A 184 6.64 -10.10 2.56
CA LEU A 184 5.26 -10.47 2.92
C LEU A 184 5.17 -11.07 4.34
N ASN A 185 6.09 -11.99 4.66
CA ASN A 185 6.13 -12.61 5.99
C ASN A 185 6.50 -11.57 7.06
N TYR A 186 7.49 -10.71 6.79
CA TYR A 186 7.90 -9.65 7.72
C TYR A 186 6.76 -8.68 8.03
N ILE A 187 5.95 -8.28 7.03
CA ILE A 187 4.84 -7.35 7.22
C ILE A 187 3.84 -7.89 8.26
N LEU A 188 3.51 -9.17 8.21
CA LEU A 188 2.53 -9.75 9.13
C LEU A 188 3.10 -10.00 10.54
N HIS A 189 4.39 -10.27 10.64
CA HIS A 189 5.02 -10.71 11.90
C HIS A 189 5.89 -9.64 12.59
N ARG A 190 5.89 -8.40 12.08
CA ARG A 190 6.61 -7.26 12.67
C ARG A 190 6.01 -6.78 14.02
#